data_8d056ee67f835a24331be3743071da6b
#
_entry.id   8d056ee67f835a24331be3743071da6b
#
_cell.length_a   1.000
_cell.length_b   1.000
_cell.length_c   1.000
_cell.angle_alpha   90.00
_cell.angle_beta   90.00
_cell.angle_gamma   90.00
#
_symmetry.space_group_name_H-M   'P 1'
#
loop_
_entity.id
_entity.type
_entity.pdbx_description
1 polymer ?
#
loop_
_entity_poly.entity_id
_entity_poly.type
_entity_poly.pdbx_seq_one_letter_code
_entity_poly.pdbx_strand_id
1 'polypeptide(L)'
;NADDAHVLLREDELKRRGIEVFRIGRGGDVTYHGPGQIVGYPIINLKERGRSIVGYVDGLEQVIIRTLRHYGVESASDRRNRGVWVGDSKVAAIGVRVTRYVTMHGFSLNVCADLGHYRGIIPCGIRDKGITSLHLLAPRVEMADVKEKVVKEFVKVFGYGGVSGRDGASSNGQGSSLKAQVWRNRHLSLER
;
A
#
# COMPACT_ATOMS: atom_id res chain seq x y z
N ASN A 1 -1.82 -17.22 -6.35
CA ASN A 1 -1.01 -17.58 -5.19
C ASN A 1 0.42 -17.21 -5.52
N ALA A 2 1.14 -16.59 -4.57
CA ALA A 2 2.55 -16.28 -4.73
C ALA A 2 3.36 -17.57 -4.91
N ASP A 3 4.38 -17.50 -5.77
CA ASP A 3 5.34 -18.59 -5.96
C ASP A 3 6.39 -18.54 -4.84
N ASP A 4 6.63 -19.66 -4.17
CA ASP A 4 7.67 -19.78 -3.14
C ASP A 4 9.07 -19.50 -3.69
N ALA A 5 9.29 -19.75 -4.99
CA ALA A 5 10.53 -19.43 -5.71
C ALA A 5 10.81 -17.90 -5.81
N HIS A 6 9.81 -17.07 -5.53
CA HIS A 6 9.99 -15.61 -5.51
C HIS A 6 10.53 -15.07 -4.18
N VAL A 7 10.70 -15.90 -3.15
CA VAL A 7 11.50 -15.59 -1.95
C VAL A 7 12.91 -16.13 -2.19
N LEU A 8 13.86 -15.23 -2.42
CA LEU A 8 15.23 -15.57 -2.77
C LEU A 8 16.12 -15.87 -1.55
N LEU A 9 15.72 -15.38 -0.37
CA LEU A 9 16.46 -15.58 0.86
C LEU A 9 16.19 -16.96 1.43
N ARG A 10 17.25 -17.63 1.88
CA ARG A 10 17.16 -18.89 2.61
C ARG A 10 16.65 -18.64 4.04
N GLU A 11 16.13 -19.67 4.67
CA GLU A 11 15.53 -19.59 6.01
C GLU A 11 16.51 -19.08 7.08
N ASP A 12 17.77 -19.50 6.99
CA ASP A 12 18.85 -19.04 7.88
C ASP A 12 19.14 -17.54 7.71
N GLU A 13 19.06 -17.03 6.46
CA GLU A 13 19.26 -15.63 6.17
C GLU A 13 18.07 -14.78 6.64
N LEU A 14 16.84 -15.25 6.44
CA LEU A 14 15.63 -14.61 6.95
C LEU A 14 15.70 -14.44 8.47
N LYS A 15 16.07 -15.51 9.19
CA LYS A 15 16.25 -15.49 10.65
C LYS A 15 17.32 -14.50 11.10
N ARG A 16 18.48 -14.47 10.42
CA ARG A 16 19.56 -13.51 10.75
C ARG A 16 19.15 -12.07 10.56
N ARG A 17 18.34 -11.79 9.56
CA ARG A 17 17.83 -10.44 9.27
C ARG A 17 16.57 -10.06 10.06
N GLY A 18 16.04 -10.98 10.88
CA GLY A 18 14.79 -10.78 11.61
C GLY A 18 13.57 -10.60 10.71
N ILE A 19 13.58 -11.25 9.54
CA ILE A 19 12.48 -11.18 8.57
C ILE A 19 11.55 -12.36 8.79
N GLU A 20 10.29 -12.07 9.09
CA GLU A 20 9.22 -13.06 9.18
C GLU A 20 8.51 -13.24 7.84
N VAL A 21 8.13 -14.48 7.53
CA VAL A 21 7.42 -14.81 6.28
C VAL A 21 6.01 -15.29 6.60
N PHE A 22 5.02 -14.59 6.07
CA PHE A 22 3.61 -14.89 6.26
C PHE A 22 2.97 -15.36 4.98
N ARG A 23 2.22 -16.49 5.04
CA ARG A 23 1.35 -16.93 3.94
C ARG A 23 -0.03 -16.31 4.12
N ILE A 24 -0.43 -15.47 3.18
CA ILE A 24 -1.70 -14.76 3.22
C ILE A 24 -2.45 -14.91 1.90
N GLY A 25 -3.78 -14.88 1.98
CA GLY A 25 -4.64 -15.05 0.81
C GLY A 25 -5.06 -13.72 0.21
N ARG A 26 -4.16 -12.96 -0.42
CA ARG A 26 -4.46 -11.76 -1.21
C ARG A 26 -4.13 -11.93 -2.68
N GLY A 27 -4.65 -11.04 -3.51
CA GLY A 27 -4.21 -10.92 -4.91
C GLY A 27 -2.79 -10.37 -5.01
N GLY A 28 -2.12 -10.72 -6.10
CA GLY A 28 -0.71 -10.39 -6.35
C GLY A 28 0.24 -11.49 -5.87
N ASP A 29 1.51 -11.17 -5.87
CA ASP A 29 2.63 -12.05 -5.55
C ASP A 29 3.29 -11.62 -4.23
N VAL A 30 4.49 -12.16 -3.93
CA VAL A 30 5.25 -11.80 -2.74
C VAL A 30 5.49 -10.30 -2.64
N THR A 31 5.35 -9.76 -1.45
CA THR A 31 5.67 -8.36 -1.15
C THR A 31 6.46 -8.28 0.16
N TYR A 32 7.12 -7.15 0.35
CA TYR A 32 7.85 -6.81 1.56
C TYR A 32 7.11 -5.71 2.32
N HIS A 33 7.02 -5.88 3.64
CA HIS A 33 6.59 -4.82 4.52
C HIS A 33 7.65 -4.55 5.59
N GLY A 34 7.95 -3.27 5.83
CA GLY A 34 8.95 -2.86 6.79
C GLY A 34 8.88 -1.38 7.17
N PRO A 35 9.75 -0.94 8.09
CA PRO A 35 9.87 0.46 8.47
C PRO A 35 10.06 1.36 7.26
N GLY A 36 9.46 2.55 7.32
CA GLY A 36 9.52 3.51 6.21
C GLY A 36 8.44 3.32 5.14
N GLN A 37 7.55 2.34 5.28
CA GLN A 37 6.35 2.21 4.46
C GLN A 37 5.10 2.73 5.16
N ILE A 38 4.15 3.24 4.36
CA ILE A 38 2.75 3.39 4.77
C ILE A 38 1.99 2.18 4.23
N VAL A 39 1.48 1.35 5.12
CA VAL A 39 0.61 0.22 4.78
C VAL A 39 -0.83 0.60 5.13
N GLY A 40 -1.72 0.54 4.15
CA GLY A 40 -3.13 0.88 4.30
C GLY A 40 -4.03 -0.30 3.97
N TYR A 41 -4.88 -0.69 4.92
CA TYR A 41 -5.86 -1.76 4.77
C TYR A 41 -7.28 -1.23 4.91
N PRO A 42 -7.88 -0.66 3.86
CA PRO A 42 -9.25 -0.18 3.91
C PRO A 42 -10.22 -1.36 3.93
N ILE A 43 -11.07 -1.41 4.95
CA ILE A 43 -12.12 -2.41 5.10
C ILE A 43 -13.45 -1.75 4.70
N ILE A 44 -13.95 -2.10 3.52
CA ILE A 44 -15.11 -1.45 2.88
C ILE A 44 -16.06 -2.52 2.34
N ASN A 45 -17.35 -2.30 2.51
CA ASN A 45 -18.37 -3.06 1.78
C ASN A 45 -18.58 -2.40 0.40
N LEU A 46 -18.05 -3.04 -0.64
CA LEU A 46 -18.12 -2.53 -2.02
C LEU A 46 -19.54 -2.46 -2.55
N LYS A 47 -20.43 -3.38 -2.12
CA LYS A 47 -21.83 -3.41 -2.55
C LYS A 47 -22.57 -2.15 -2.07
N GLU A 48 -22.38 -1.75 -0.82
CA GLU A 48 -22.97 -0.54 -0.25
C GLU A 48 -22.42 0.74 -0.91
N ARG A 49 -21.25 0.67 -1.53
CA ARG A 49 -20.61 1.78 -2.23
C ARG A 49 -20.85 1.77 -3.74
N GLY A 50 -21.59 0.80 -4.28
CA GLY A 50 -21.82 0.67 -5.71
C GLY A 50 -20.52 0.53 -6.52
N ARG A 51 -19.46 -0.04 -5.92
CA ARG A 51 -18.14 -0.16 -6.57
C ARG A 51 -17.84 -1.60 -6.97
N SER A 52 -17.27 -1.76 -8.16
CA SER A 52 -16.66 -3.02 -8.58
C SER A 52 -15.28 -3.22 -7.91
N ILE A 53 -14.80 -4.46 -7.89
CA ILE A 53 -13.45 -4.79 -7.38
C ILE A 53 -12.37 -4.04 -8.19
N VAL A 54 -12.52 -3.98 -9.51
CA VAL A 54 -11.59 -3.24 -10.38
C VAL A 54 -11.60 -1.75 -10.05
N GLY A 55 -12.80 -1.15 -9.94
CA GLY A 55 -12.94 0.25 -9.57
C GLY A 55 -12.42 0.58 -8.16
N TYR A 56 -12.41 -0.40 -7.25
CA TYR A 56 -11.78 -0.25 -5.94
C TYR A 56 -10.26 -0.21 -6.05
N VAL A 57 -9.66 -1.13 -6.80
CA VAL A 57 -8.21 -1.16 -7.04
C VAL A 57 -7.74 0.10 -7.77
N ASP A 58 -8.44 0.50 -8.82
CA ASP A 58 -8.16 1.76 -9.54
C ASP A 58 -8.26 2.97 -8.60
N GLY A 59 -9.21 2.96 -7.67
CA GLY A 59 -9.35 3.99 -6.64
C GLY A 59 -8.15 4.04 -5.69
N LEU A 60 -7.63 2.90 -5.24
CA LEU A 60 -6.42 2.86 -4.39
C LEU A 60 -5.19 3.42 -5.14
N GLU A 61 -5.01 3.04 -6.40
CA GLU A 61 -3.95 3.60 -7.24
C GLU A 61 -4.09 5.12 -7.37
N GLN A 62 -5.31 5.64 -7.60
CA GLN A 62 -5.58 7.07 -7.66
C GLN A 62 -5.28 7.81 -6.36
N VAL A 63 -5.56 7.21 -5.19
CA VAL A 63 -5.18 7.78 -3.89
C VAL A 63 -3.69 8.03 -3.83
N ILE A 64 -2.89 7.03 -4.20
CA ILE A 64 -1.43 7.13 -4.16
C ILE A 64 -0.91 8.14 -5.19
N ILE A 65 -1.40 8.07 -6.44
CA ILE A 65 -1.01 9.02 -7.51
C ILE A 65 -1.28 10.46 -7.09
N ARG A 66 -2.46 10.75 -6.52
CA ARG A 66 -2.79 12.09 -6.02
C ARG A 66 -1.93 12.50 -4.84
N THR A 67 -1.61 11.56 -3.95
CA THR A 67 -0.70 11.80 -2.83
C THR A 67 0.70 12.20 -3.32
N LEU A 68 1.27 11.47 -4.28
CA LEU A 68 2.58 11.74 -4.85
C LEU A 68 2.64 13.08 -5.56
N ARG A 69 1.54 13.50 -6.20
CA ARG A 69 1.43 14.80 -6.86
C ARG A 69 1.62 15.98 -5.91
N HIS A 70 1.25 15.87 -4.63
CA HIS A 70 1.52 16.90 -3.62
C HIS A 70 3.02 17.17 -3.41
N TYR A 71 3.87 16.24 -3.84
CA TYR A 71 5.33 16.33 -3.74
C TYR A 71 6.00 16.57 -5.11
N GLY A 72 5.20 16.92 -6.13
CA GLY A 72 5.72 17.15 -7.48
C GLY A 72 6.17 15.87 -8.20
N VAL A 73 5.79 14.68 -7.70
CA VAL A 73 6.17 13.40 -8.29
C VAL A 73 5.08 12.94 -9.25
N GLU A 74 5.43 12.90 -10.54
CA GLU A 74 4.59 12.32 -11.58
C GLU A 74 4.64 10.80 -11.51
N SER A 75 3.46 10.16 -11.51
CA SER A 75 3.33 8.73 -11.38
C SER A 75 2.09 8.21 -12.12
N ALA A 76 2.11 6.93 -12.46
CA ALA A 76 1.03 6.28 -13.20
C ALA A 76 0.70 4.90 -12.64
N SER A 77 -0.50 4.41 -12.93
CA SER A 77 -0.88 3.01 -12.74
C SER A 77 -0.61 2.19 -13.99
N ASP A 78 -0.31 0.90 -13.80
CA ASP A 78 -0.20 -0.07 -14.89
C ASP A 78 -1.21 -1.21 -14.66
N ARG A 79 -2.16 -1.37 -15.58
CA ARG A 79 -3.20 -2.41 -15.46
C ARG A 79 -2.66 -3.84 -15.54
N ARG A 80 -1.51 -4.04 -16.18
CA ARG A 80 -0.86 -5.35 -16.29
C ARG A 80 -0.08 -5.67 -15.01
N ASN A 81 0.51 -4.63 -14.40
CA ASN A 81 1.37 -4.74 -13.22
C ASN A 81 0.84 -3.83 -12.11
N ARG A 82 -0.31 -4.20 -11.51
CA ARG A 82 -1.01 -3.38 -10.51
C ARG A 82 -0.07 -2.76 -9.48
N GLY A 83 -0.30 -1.47 -9.20
CA GLY A 83 0.51 -0.63 -8.34
C GLY A 83 0.73 0.75 -8.94
N VAL A 84 1.53 1.57 -8.27
CA VAL A 84 1.87 2.92 -8.74
C VAL A 84 3.35 2.98 -9.08
N TRP A 85 3.64 3.57 -10.24
CA TRP A 85 4.94 3.59 -10.87
C TRP A 85 5.43 5.01 -11.13
N VAL A 86 6.72 5.22 -10.99
CA VAL A 86 7.45 6.42 -11.41
C VAL A 86 8.49 5.97 -12.44
N GLY A 87 8.25 6.27 -13.70
CA GLY A 87 8.98 5.61 -14.79
C GLY A 87 8.84 4.08 -14.69
N ASP A 88 9.95 3.37 -14.73
CA ASP A 88 10.01 1.91 -14.61
C ASP A 88 10.20 1.41 -13.17
N SER A 89 10.01 2.27 -12.17
CA SER A 89 10.19 1.91 -10.76
C SER A 89 8.88 1.97 -9.99
N LYS A 90 8.52 0.87 -9.31
CA LYS A 90 7.32 0.79 -8.48
C LYS A 90 7.54 1.51 -7.15
N VAL A 91 6.70 2.49 -6.84
CA VAL A 91 6.71 3.22 -5.57
C VAL A 91 5.68 2.68 -4.59
N ALA A 92 4.60 2.07 -5.09
CA ALA A 92 3.57 1.47 -4.26
C ALA A 92 3.04 0.16 -4.87
N ALA A 93 2.85 -0.84 -4.01
CA ALA A 93 2.23 -2.10 -4.36
C ALA A 93 0.75 -2.13 -3.92
N ILE A 94 -0.08 -2.81 -4.70
CA ILE A 94 -1.49 -3.04 -4.40
C ILE A 94 -1.72 -4.55 -4.34
N GLY A 95 -2.29 -5.02 -3.22
CA GLY A 95 -2.70 -6.40 -3.06
C GLY A 95 -3.95 -6.46 -2.20
N VAL A 96 -5.07 -6.88 -2.78
CA VAL A 96 -6.37 -6.91 -2.09
C VAL A 96 -6.98 -8.31 -2.11
N ARG A 97 -7.82 -8.57 -1.15
CA ARG A 97 -8.76 -9.68 -1.14
C ARG A 97 -10.16 -9.13 -0.92
N VAL A 98 -11.14 -9.71 -1.59
CA VAL A 98 -12.55 -9.38 -1.40
C VAL A 98 -13.32 -10.65 -1.07
N THR A 99 -14.02 -10.65 0.05
CA THR A 99 -14.86 -11.76 0.48
C THR A 99 -16.24 -11.22 0.82
N ARG A 100 -17.27 -11.74 0.18
CA ARG A 100 -18.67 -11.27 0.36
C ARG A 100 -18.79 -9.75 0.22
N TYR A 101 -18.13 -9.19 -0.80
CA TYR A 101 -18.05 -7.75 -1.07
C TYR A 101 -17.26 -6.90 -0.04
N VAL A 102 -16.72 -7.49 1.03
CA VAL A 102 -15.89 -6.79 2.00
C VAL A 102 -14.42 -6.91 1.61
N THR A 103 -13.74 -5.76 1.54
CA THR A 103 -12.32 -5.67 1.19
C THR A 103 -11.42 -6.01 2.37
N MET A 104 -10.30 -6.64 2.10
CA MET A 104 -9.21 -6.92 3.05
C MET A 104 -7.87 -6.63 2.39
N HIS A 105 -6.83 -6.36 3.17
CA HIS A 105 -5.53 -5.87 2.70
C HIS A 105 -5.69 -4.52 1.96
N GLY A 106 -4.79 -4.16 1.07
CA GLY A 106 -4.88 -2.88 0.38
C GLY A 106 -3.59 -2.50 -0.35
N PHE A 107 -2.80 -1.60 0.21
CA PHE A 107 -1.61 -1.09 -0.45
C PHE A 107 -0.43 -0.90 0.51
N SER A 108 0.78 -0.85 -0.06
CA SER A 108 1.97 -0.34 0.61
C SER A 108 2.62 0.74 -0.24
N LEU A 109 2.90 1.90 0.35
CA LEU A 109 3.61 3.02 -0.26
C LEU A 109 5.00 3.11 0.37
N ASN A 110 6.05 3.02 -0.43
CA ASN A 110 7.42 3.25 0.00
C ASN A 110 7.65 4.75 0.20
N VAL A 111 7.71 5.21 1.43
CA VAL A 111 8.02 6.61 1.74
C VAL A 111 9.53 6.79 1.95
N CYS A 112 10.10 6.16 2.97
CA CYS A 112 11.52 6.16 3.29
C CYS A 112 12.01 4.73 3.65
N ALA A 113 11.44 3.72 2.99
CA ALA A 113 11.78 2.32 3.22
C ALA A 113 13.20 2.00 2.75
N ASP A 114 13.89 1.12 3.48
CA ASP A 114 15.13 0.52 2.99
C ASP A 114 14.81 -0.44 1.85
N LEU A 115 15.11 -0.01 0.62
CA LEU A 115 14.85 -0.78 -0.59
C LEU A 115 15.80 -1.98 -0.76
N GLY A 116 16.87 -2.06 0.05
CA GLY A 116 17.79 -3.20 0.08
C GLY A 116 17.09 -4.52 0.43
N HIS A 117 16.01 -4.45 1.21
CA HIS A 117 15.21 -5.63 1.56
C HIS A 117 14.46 -6.25 0.38
N TYR A 118 14.14 -5.48 -0.65
CA TYR A 118 13.52 -6.01 -1.87
C TYR A 118 14.43 -6.93 -2.67
N ARG A 119 15.77 -6.90 -2.44
CA ARG A 119 16.71 -7.85 -3.07
C ARG A 119 16.49 -9.29 -2.63
N GLY A 120 15.75 -9.49 -1.53
CA GLY A 120 15.41 -10.81 -1.01
C GLY A 120 14.18 -11.46 -1.66
N ILE A 121 13.53 -10.76 -2.59
CA ILE A 121 12.32 -11.24 -3.28
C ILE A 121 12.34 -10.87 -4.75
N ILE A 122 11.50 -11.55 -5.54
CA ILE A 122 11.14 -11.11 -6.90
C ILE A 122 9.72 -10.52 -6.82
N PRO A 123 9.57 -9.19 -6.64
CA PRO A 123 8.26 -8.59 -6.45
C PRO A 123 7.40 -8.76 -7.69
N CYS A 124 6.23 -9.38 -7.55
CA CYS A 124 5.28 -9.60 -8.66
C CYS A 124 5.87 -10.40 -9.85
N GLY A 125 6.95 -11.17 -9.66
CA GLY A 125 7.63 -11.90 -10.74
C GLY A 125 8.30 -11.00 -11.79
N ILE A 126 8.39 -9.69 -11.55
CA ILE A 126 8.94 -8.73 -12.52
C ILE A 126 10.42 -8.54 -12.25
N ARG A 127 11.27 -9.02 -13.16
CA ARG A 127 12.74 -8.94 -13.04
C ARG A 127 13.34 -7.68 -13.65
N ASP A 128 12.62 -7.05 -14.59
CA ASP A 128 13.16 -5.98 -15.44
C ASP A 128 12.76 -4.57 -14.98
N LYS A 129 12.04 -4.46 -13.86
CA LYS A 129 11.58 -3.18 -13.31
C LYS A 129 12.09 -2.94 -11.91
N GLY A 130 12.36 -1.66 -11.60
CA GLY A 130 12.90 -1.23 -10.32
C GLY A 130 11.84 -1.05 -9.23
N ILE A 131 12.35 -0.80 -8.04
CA ILE A 131 11.57 -0.32 -6.89
C ILE A 131 12.14 1.03 -6.48
N THR A 132 11.27 1.97 -6.10
CA THR A 132 11.67 3.29 -5.61
C THR A 132 10.91 3.67 -4.34
N SER A 133 11.28 4.80 -3.75
CA SER A 133 10.59 5.38 -2.60
C SER A 133 10.41 6.89 -2.79
N LEU A 134 9.41 7.45 -2.12
CA LEU A 134 9.13 8.88 -2.21
C LEU A 134 10.31 9.73 -1.74
N HIS A 135 11.04 9.29 -0.71
CA HIS A 135 12.21 10.01 -0.21
C HIS A 135 13.34 10.14 -1.24
N LEU A 136 13.52 9.16 -2.13
CA LEU A 136 14.50 9.25 -3.23
C LEU A 136 14.08 10.26 -4.31
N LEU A 137 12.78 10.49 -4.46
CA LEU A 137 12.20 11.37 -5.48
C LEU A 137 11.98 12.79 -4.94
N ALA A 138 11.72 12.92 -3.62
CA ALA A 138 11.47 14.16 -2.91
C ALA A 138 12.11 14.06 -1.50
N PRO A 139 13.39 14.40 -1.32
CA PRO A 139 14.16 14.07 -0.10
C PRO A 139 13.69 14.73 1.21
N ARG A 140 12.86 15.78 1.14
CA ARG A 140 12.38 16.52 2.32
C ARG A 140 10.99 16.09 2.81
N VAL A 141 10.56 14.87 2.46
CA VAL A 141 9.24 14.39 2.86
C VAL A 141 9.24 13.85 4.28
N GLU A 142 8.21 14.19 5.03
CA GLU A 142 7.96 13.70 6.38
C GLU A 142 6.87 12.62 6.35
N MET A 143 7.12 11.49 7.01
CA MET A 143 6.20 10.35 7.06
C MET A 143 4.80 10.76 7.57
N ALA A 144 4.72 11.64 8.56
CA ALA A 144 3.46 12.10 9.12
C ALA A 144 2.64 12.90 8.11
N ASP A 145 3.29 13.80 7.36
CA ASP A 145 2.66 14.60 6.32
C ASP A 145 2.16 13.74 5.15
N VAL A 146 2.96 12.75 4.70
CA VAL A 146 2.54 11.81 3.66
C VAL A 146 1.31 11.02 4.10
N LYS A 147 1.29 10.55 5.35
CA LYS A 147 0.16 9.81 5.92
C LYS A 147 -1.12 10.64 5.93
N GLU A 148 -1.04 11.90 6.34
CA GLU A 148 -2.18 12.82 6.32
C GLU A 148 -2.72 13.00 4.89
N LYS A 149 -1.85 13.22 3.91
CA LYS A 149 -2.23 13.35 2.51
C LYS A 149 -2.86 12.08 1.94
N VAL A 150 -2.32 10.90 2.26
CA VAL A 150 -2.92 9.61 1.88
C VAL A 150 -4.36 9.52 2.39
N VAL A 151 -4.60 9.83 3.67
CA VAL A 151 -5.95 9.79 4.26
C VAL A 151 -6.86 10.82 3.58
N LYS A 152 -6.39 12.03 3.36
CA LYS A 152 -7.14 13.10 2.69
C LYS A 152 -7.54 12.72 1.27
N GLU A 153 -6.62 12.20 0.48
CA GLU A 153 -6.92 11.77 -0.88
C GLU A 153 -7.81 10.52 -0.90
N PHE A 154 -7.67 9.62 0.08
CA PHE A 154 -8.57 8.48 0.23
C PHE A 154 -10.02 8.92 0.45
N VAL A 155 -10.24 9.86 1.37
CA VAL A 155 -11.57 10.45 1.64
C VAL A 155 -12.19 11.02 0.37
N LYS A 156 -11.41 11.78 -0.41
CA LYS A 156 -11.88 12.37 -1.66
C LYS A 156 -12.20 11.33 -2.73
N VAL A 157 -11.31 10.38 -2.98
CA VAL A 157 -11.45 9.36 -4.04
C VAL A 157 -12.62 8.43 -3.75
N PHE A 158 -12.83 8.09 -2.48
CA PHE A 158 -13.90 7.17 -2.08
C PHE A 158 -15.18 7.86 -1.62
N GLY A 159 -15.23 9.19 -1.60
CA GLY A 159 -16.45 9.96 -1.30
C GLY A 159 -16.89 9.85 0.15
N TYR A 160 -15.95 9.86 1.10
CA TYR A 160 -16.29 9.93 2.52
C TYR A 160 -16.47 11.38 2.97
N GLY A 161 -17.42 11.64 3.88
CA GLY A 161 -17.69 12.97 4.42
C GLY A 161 -16.64 13.48 5.43
N GLY A 162 -15.72 12.62 5.87
CA GLY A 162 -14.68 12.96 6.83
C GLY A 162 -13.99 11.73 7.42
N VAL A 163 -13.03 11.99 8.31
CA VAL A 163 -12.28 10.95 9.07
C VAL A 163 -12.64 11.12 10.54
N SER A 164 -13.13 10.06 11.17
CA SER A 164 -13.20 10.00 12.64
C SER A 164 -12.02 9.16 13.15
N GLY A 165 -11.07 9.81 13.85
CA GLY A 165 -9.97 9.12 14.53
C GLY A 165 -10.42 8.57 15.89
N ARG A 166 -9.61 7.70 16.50
CA ARG A 166 -9.83 7.25 17.89
C ARG A 166 -9.62 8.35 18.93
N ASP A 167 -9.04 9.48 18.55
CA ASP A 167 -8.74 10.62 19.41
C ASP A 167 -9.87 11.68 19.30
N GLY A 168 -11.06 11.27 19.64
CA GLY A 168 -12.19 12.05 20.16
C GLY A 168 -12.39 13.49 19.69
N ALA A 169 -12.60 13.76 18.40
CA ALA A 169 -13.24 14.98 17.97
C ALA A 169 -14.42 14.65 17.05
N SER A 170 -15.62 14.78 17.61
CA SER A 170 -16.89 14.61 16.91
C SER A 170 -17.13 15.81 16.01
N SER A 171 -17.21 15.60 14.71
CA SER A 171 -17.89 16.53 13.81
C SER A 171 -19.26 15.93 13.47
N ASN A 172 -20.33 16.61 13.91
CA ASN A 172 -21.71 16.30 13.54
C ASN A 172 -21.90 16.42 12.03
N GLY A 173 -22.02 15.29 11.36
CA GLY A 173 -22.38 15.18 9.97
C GLY A 173 -22.90 13.79 9.69
N GLN A 174 -24.13 13.65 9.18
CA GLN A 174 -24.71 12.40 8.66
C GLN A 174 -23.94 11.95 7.42
N GLY A 175 -22.75 11.41 7.61
CA GLY A 175 -21.92 10.84 6.56
C GLY A 175 -21.21 9.61 7.13
N SER A 176 -21.12 8.53 6.34
CA SER A 176 -20.36 7.34 6.73
C SER A 176 -18.92 7.72 7.06
N SER A 177 -18.52 7.59 8.32
CA SER A 177 -17.16 7.87 8.77
C SER A 177 -16.22 6.72 8.46
N LEU A 178 -15.01 7.04 7.97
CA LEU A 178 -13.94 6.10 7.74
C LEU A 178 -13.18 5.86 9.05
N LYS A 179 -13.15 4.62 9.53
CA LYS A 179 -12.19 4.23 10.58
C LYS A 179 -10.89 3.82 9.90
N ALA A 180 -9.92 4.73 9.84
CA ALA A 180 -8.62 4.46 9.27
C ALA A 180 -7.66 3.93 10.33
N GLN A 181 -7.23 2.68 10.22
CA GLN A 181 -6.06 2.17 10.93
C GLN A 181 -4.88 2.15 9.96
N VAL A 182 -3.90 3.00 10.22
CA VAL A 182 -2.62 2.95 9.49
C VAL A 182 -1.62 2.23 10.39
N TRP A 183 -1.21 1.04 9.97
CA TRP A 183 -0.22 0.27 10.69
C TRP A 183 1.17 0.91 10.60
N ARG A 184 1.81 1.11 11.75
CA ARG A 184 3.26 1.31 11.81
C ARG A 184 3.91 -0.07 11.84
N ASN A 185 4.48 -0.48 10.74
CA ASN A 185 5.25 -1.72 10.73
C ASN A 185 6.56 -1.47 11.48
N ARG A 186 6.73 -2.10 12.65
CA ARG A 186 7.98 -2.06 13.43
C ARG A 186 8.88 -3.26 13.13
N HIS A 187 8.37 -4.24 12.39
CA HIS A 187 9.03 -5.48 12.06
C HIS A 187 9.14 -5.63 10.54
N LEU A 188 10.18 -6.35 10.11
CA LEU A 188 10.37 -6.74 8.73
C LEU A 188 9.52 -7.96 8.45
N SER A 189 8.72 -7.96 7.39
CA SER A 189 7.92 -9.12 7.01
C SER A 189 7.80 -9.28 5.50
N LEU A 190 7.75 -10.53 5.06
CA LEU A 190 7.38 -10.92 3.71
C LEU A 190 5.99 -11.54 3.74
N GLU A 191 5.11 -11.08 2.86
CA GLU A 191 3.78 -11.64 2.66
C GLU A 191 3.73 -12.37 1.32
N ARG A 192 3.33 -13.64 1.34
CA ARG A 192 3.18 -14.53 0.19
C ARG A 192 1.73 -14.84 -0.11
#